data_e986c74427fa53ca335db102e4cc2833
#
_entry.id   e986c74427fa53ca335db102e4cc2833
#
_cell.length_a   1.000
_cell.length_b   1.000
_cell.length_c   1.000
_cell.angle_alpha   90.00
_cell.angle_beta   90.00
_cell.angle_gamma   90.00
#
_symmetry.space_group_name_H-M   'P 1'
#
loop_
_entity.id
_entity.type
_entity.pdbx_description
1 polymer ?
#
loop_
_entity_poly.entity_id
_entity_poly.type
_entity_poly.pdbx_seq_one_letter_code
_entity_poly.pdbx_strand_id
1 'polypeptide(L)'
;MLKNKNTIFIFIILVFISSCQKGEILDPIVFDYNQFTKVSINAEKKNTIILYEPKFVEPFIDHSLENSPILYFNNWTKNNIQTFGTNNHFEINVIDASVKKTEIPNIDSKKYEEKTIFLYEVNYLVEFVIYDDSNFKLASTIVEANRTTTSGKYISLIEVERIIDDMIYKCLKDFSNKAKEIIQDHMNQYIL
;
A
#
# COMPACT_ATOMS: atom_id res chain seq x y z
N MET A 1 15.82 3.43 -65.29
CA MET A 1 16.50 3.57 -63.97
C MET A 1 15.63 4.22 -62.87
N LEU A 2 14.33 4.38 -63.07
CA LEU A 2 13.38 5.01 -62.09
C LEU A 2 12.58 4.05 -61.22
N LYS A 3 12.58 2.73 -61.54
CA LYS A 3 11.74 1.75 -60.84
C LYS A 3 12.24 1.38 -59.44
N ASN A 4 13.54 1.54 -59.14
CA ASN A 4 14.13 1.20 -57.84
C ASN A 4 13.92 2.24 -56.72
N LYS A 5 13.69 3.50 -57.03
CA LYS A 5 13.52 4.55 -55.98
C LYS A 5 12.21 4.40 -55.24
N ASN A 6 11.12 4.02 -55.91
CA ASN A 6 9.82 3.85 -55.30
C ASN A 6 9.80 2.58 -54.40
N THR A 7 10.50 1.52 -54.78
CA THR A 7 10.60 0.28 -54.02
C THR A 7 11.37 0.50 -52.69
N ILE A 8 12.45 1.30 -52.74
CA ILE A 8 13.24 1.66 -51.54
C ILE A 8 12.41 2.53 -50.59
N PHE A 9 11.62 3.47 -51.12
CA PHE A 9 10.77 4.36 -50.30
C PHE A 9 9.65 3.58 -49.60
N ILE A 10 9.03 2.60 -50.25
CA ILE A 10 8.03 1.73 -49.68
C ILE A 10 8.65 0.84 -48.58
N PHE A 11 9.86 0.35 -48.76
CA PHE A 11 10.56 -0.48 -47.75
C PHE A 11 10.91 0.34 -46.49
N ILE A 12 11.30 1.60 -46.65
CA ILE A 12 11.58 2.50 -45.53
C ILE A 12 10.29 2.79 -44.73
N ILE A 13 9.15 3.00 -45.38
CA ILE A 13 7.86 3.23 -44.73
C ILE A 13 7.43 1.98 -43.94
N LEU A 14 7.64 0.78 -44.49
CA LEU A 14 7.29 -0.49 -43.80
C LEU A 14 8.10 -0.74 -42.52
N VAL A 15 9.35 -0.29 -42.47
CA VAL A 15 10.21 -0.42 -41.28
C VAL A 15 9.74 0.52 -40.15
N PHE A 16 9.16 1.67 -40.47
CA PHE A 16 8.62 2.58 -39.45
C PHE A 16 7.29 2.12 -38.83
N ILE A 17 6.54 1.25 -39.50
CA ILE A 17 5.23 0.75 -38.97
C ILE A 17 5.42 -0.42 -37.99
N SER A 18 6.55 -1.12 -38.03
CA SER A 18 6.84 -2.26 -37.14
C SER A 18 7.34 -1.87 -35.73
N SER A 19 7.45 -0.59 -35.41
CA SER A 19 7.89 -0.08 -34.10
C SER A 19 6.73 0.08 -33.09
N CYS A 20 5.62 -0.63 -33.24
CA CYS A 20 4.70 -0.80 -32.14
C CYS A 20 5.32 -1.79 -31.13
N GLN A 21 6.13 -1.28 -30.21
CA GLN A 21 6.51 -2.03 -29.03
C GLN A 21 5.20 -2.38 -28.28
N LYS A 22 4.91 -3.70 -28.16
CA LYS A 22 3.90 -4.15 -27.21
C LYS A 22 4.32 -3.62 -25.85
N GLY A 23 3.50 -2.76 -25.24
CA GLY A 23 3.71 -2.36 -23.86
C GLY A 23 3.87 -3.63 -23.02
N GLU A 24 4.89 -3.66 -22.17
CA GLU A 24 5.10 -4.76 -21.25
C GLU A 24 3.87 -4.85 -20.36
N ILE A 25 3.16 -5.99 -20.42
CA ILE A 25 2.02 -6.26 -19.54
C ILE A 25 2.62 -6.59 -18.18
N LEU A 26 2.64 -5.61 -17.29
CA LEU A 26 3.08 -5.83 -15.92
C LEU A 26 1.96 -6.54 -15.16
N ASP A 27 2.29 -7.68 -14.55
CA ASP A 27 1.32 -8.39 -13.71
C ASP A 27 0.95 -7.53 -12.50
N PRO A 28 -0.34 -7.47 -12.13
CA PRO A 28 -0.79 -6.73 -10.96
C PRO A 28 -0.23 -7.34 -9.67
N ILE A 29 -0.03 -6.51 -8.65
CA ILE A 29 0.37 -6.98 -7.33
C ILE A 29 -0.81 -7.68 -6.67
N VAL A 30 -0.65 -8.96 -6.37
CA VAL A 30 -1.69 -9.77 -5.71
C VAL A 30 -1.48 -9.72 -4.20
N PHE A 31 -2.48 -9.23 -3.46
CA PHE A 31 -2.50 -9.24 -2.00
C PHE A 31 -2.96 -10.59 -1.48
N ASP A 32 -2.02 -11.50 -1.25
CA ASP A 32 -2.30 -12.80 -0.63
C ASP A 32 -2.26 -12.67 0.90
N TYR A 33 -3.42 -12.51 1.51
CA TYR A 33 -3.56 -12.35 2.97
C TYR A 33 -3.17 -13.60 3.77
N ASN A 34 -3.01 -14.77 3.14
CA ASN A 34 -2.51 -15.96 3.83
C ASN A 34 -1.02 -15.84 4.21
N GLN A 35 -0.28 -14.97 3.52
CA GLN A 35 1.13 -14.70 3.83
C GLN A 35 1.33 -13.70 4.97
N PHE A 36 0.25 -13.11 5.48
CA PHE A 36 0.29 -12.18 6.58
C PHE A 36 0.16 -12.91 7.92
N THR A 37 0.73 -12.33 8.95
CA THR A 37 0.67 -12.87 10.29
C THR A 37 -0.78 -12.86 10.81
N LYS A 38 -1.22 -13.98 11.39
CA LYS A 38 -2.52 -14.10 12.04
C LYS A 38 -2.39 -13.81 13.53
N VAL A 39 -3.39 -13.12 14.06
CA VAL A 39 -3.51 -12.80 15.49
C VAL A 39 -4.86 -13.27 15.98
N SER A 40 -4.87 -14.05 17.05
CA SER A 40 -6.08 -14.55 17.71
C SER A 40 -6.24 -13.85 19.06
N ILE A 41 -7.38 -13.19 19.25
CA ILE A 41 -7.68 -12.37 20.42
C ILE A 41 -8.78 -13.04 21.24
N ASN A 42 -8.60 -13.07 22.55
CA ASN A 42 -9.60 -13.51 23.51
C ASN A 42 -10.63 -12.38 23.75
N ALA A 43 -11.53 -12.20 22.80
CA ALA A 43 -12.64 -11.26 22.85
C ALA A 43 -13.86 -11.85 22.15
N GLU A 44 -15.07 -11.48 22.57
CA GLU A 44 -16.33 -11.91 21.94
C GLU A 44 -16.52 -11.25 20.57
N LYS A 45 -16.18 -9.97 20.47
CA LYS A 45 -16.45 -9.14 19.29
C LYS A 45 -15.19 -8.39 18.86
N LYS A 46 -15.11 -8.15 17.54
CA LYS A 46 -14.12 -7.29 16.91
C LYS A 46 -14.84 -6.18 16.16
N ASN A 47 -14.39 -4.94 16.36
CA ASN A 47 -14.83 -3.79 15.60
C ASN A 47 -13.64 -3.05 14.99
N THR A 48 -13.78 -2.56 13.77
CA THR A 48 -12.77 -1.69 13.12
C THR A 48 -13.40 -0.32 12.89
N ILE A 49 -12.82 0.71 13.49
CA ILE A 49 -13.24 2.09 13.38
C ILE A 49 -12.20 2.85 12.57
N ILE A 50 -12.64 3.47 11.49
CA ILE A 50 -11.79 4.29 10.64
C ILE A 50 -11.92 5.73 11.13
N LEU A 51 -10.89 6.22 11.81
CA LEU A 51 -10.78 7.62 12.25
C LEU A 51 -10.06 8.48 11.20
N TYR A 52 -9.34 7.83 10.29
CA TYR A 52 -8.65 8.50 9.20
C TYR A 52 -9.65 9.05 8.17
N GLU A 53 -9.53 10.33 7.86
CA GLU A 53 -10.26 10.99 6.77
C GLU A 53 -9.28 11.28 5.61
N PRO A 54 -9.56 10.77 4.38
CA PRO A 54 -8.73 11.06 3.21
C PRO A 54 -8.65 12.56 2.94
N LYS A 55 -7.45 13.06 2.71
CA LYS A 55 -7.21 14.47 2.39
C LYS A 55 -7.15 14.66 0.88
N PHE A 56 -7.96 15.59 0.35
CA PHE A 56 -8.06 15.88 -1.08
C PHE A 56 -7.11 17.01 -1.52
N VAL A 57 -5.96 17.13 -0.86
CA VAL A 57 -4.93 18.15 -1.11
C VAL A 57 -3.56 17.52 -1.18
N GLU A 58 -2.68 18.06 -2.02
CA GLU A 58 -1.28 17.64 -2.04
C GLU A 58 -0.62 17.77 -0.66
N PRO A 59 0.26 16.84 -0.31
CA PRO A 59 0.82 15.75 -1.10
C PRO A 59 0.03 14.43 -1.07
N PHE A 60 -1.17 14.39 -0.49
CA PHE A 60 -1.97 13.18 -0.30
C PHE A 60 -2.61 12.73 -1.62
N ILE A 61 -2.45 11.43 -1.94
CA ILE A 61 -2.96 10.83 -3.18
C ILE A 61 -3.85 9.60 -2.95
N ASP A 62 -4.02 9.16 -1.72
CA ASP A 62 -4.81 7.96 -1.36
C ASP A 62 -6.26 8.02 -1.84
N HIS A 63 -6.85 9.22 -1.94
CA HIS A 63 -8.19 9.45 -2.48
C HIS A 63 -8.31 9.18 -4.00
N SER A 64 -7.21 9.18 -4.73
CA SER A 64 -7.17 8.96 -6.19
C SER A 64 -6.76 7.52 -6.57
N LEU A 65 -6.40 6.69 -5.60
CA LEU A 65 -6.02 5.31 -5.84
C LEU A 65 -7.27 4.44 -6.00
N GLU A 66 -7.29 3.55 -6.98
CA GLU A 66 -8.35 2.56 -7.16
C GLU A 66 -8.48 1.68 -5.92
N ASN A 67 -7.35 1.24 -5.37
CA ASN A 67 -7.27 0.45 -4.16
C ASN A 67 -6.54 1.24 -3.07
N SER A 68 -7.32 1.87 -2.18
CA SER A 68 -6.76 2.67 -1.10
C SER A 68 -6.10 1.81 -0.01
N PRO A 69 -5.12 2.35 0.75
CA PRO A 69 -4.53 1.65 1.90
C PRO A 69 -5.57 1.17 2.92
N ILE A 70 -6.64 1.94 3.12
CA ILE A 70 -7.77 1.57 4.00
C ILE A 70 -8.46 0.29 3.53
N LEU A 71 -8.66 0.13 2.22
CA LEU A 71 -9.30 -1.07 1.66
C LEU A 71 -8.44 -2.32 1.95
N TYR A 72 -7.14 -2.24 1.71
CA TYR A 72 -6.20 -3.33 1.99
C TYR A 72 -6.11 -3.64 3.48
N PHE A 73 -6.09 -2.61 4.34
CA PHE A 73 -6.11 -2.75 5.78
C PHE A 73 -7.37 -3.45 6.28
N ASN A 74 -8.56 -3.04 5.80
CA ASN A 74 -9.83 -3.67 6.16
C ASN A 74 -9.88 -5.15 5.76
N ASN A 75 -9.35 -5.49 4.59
CA ASN A 75 -9.26 -6.88 4.15
C ASN A 75 -8.28 -7.67 5.03
N TRP A 76 -7.15 -7.09 5.41
CA TRP A 76 -6.22 -7.71 6.34
C TRP A 76 -6.86 -7.96 7.71
N THR A 77 -7.55 -6.99 8.30
CA THR A 77 -8.23 -7.19 9.60
C THR A 77 -9.29 -8.27 9.56
N LYS A 78 -10.02 -8.40 8.44
CA LYS A 78 -11.03 -9.46 8.25
C LYS A 78 -10.40 -10.85 8.18
N ASN A 79 -9.28 -10.99 7.48
CA ASN A 79 -8.67 -12.29 7.20
C ASN A 79 -7.67 -12.73 8.28
N ASN A 80 -7.01 -11.81 8.96
CA ASN A 80 -5.85 -12.11 9.79
C ASN A 80 -6.04 -11.84 11.28
N ILE A 81 -7.07 -11.06 11.68
CA ILE A 81 -7.42 -10.89 13.09
C ILE A 81 -8.70 -11.65 13.39
N GLN A 82 -8.61 -12.60 14.32
CA GLN A 82 -9.73 -13.45 14.72
C GLN A 82 -10.00 -13.28 16.22
N THR A 83 -11.26 -13.42 16.62
CA THR A 83 -11.67 -13.37 18.02
C THR A 83 -12.34 -14.70 18.42
N PHE A 84 -12.00 -15.23 19.59
CA PHE A 84 -12.45 -16.52 20.10
C PHE A 84 -12.81 -16.48 21.60
N GLY A 85 -13.23 -15.34 22.11
CA GLY A 85 -13.64 -15.16 23.50
C GLY A 85 -15.15 -15.18 23.68
N THR A 86 -15.57 -15.16 24.93
CA THR A 86 -16.99 -15.04 25.36
C THR A 86 -17.28 -13.68 26.00
N ASN A 87 -16.26 -12.93 26.36
CA ASN A 87 -16.32 -11.63 27.02
C ASN A 87 -15.40 -10.66 26.31
N ASN A 88 -15.47 -9.39 26.65
CA ASN A 88 -14.65 -8.31 26.13
C ASN A 88 -14.94 -8.02 24.65
N HIS A 89 -14.58 -6.84 24.23
CA HIS A 89 -14.59 -6.50 22.82
C HIS A 89 -13.26 -5.84 22.40
N PHE A 90 -12.82 -6.21 21.20
CA PHE A 90 -11.57 -5.75 20.62
C PHE A 90 -11.87 -4.67 19.58
N GLU A 91 -11.28 -3.50 19.73
CA GLU A 91 -11.47 -2.37 18.85
C GLU A 91 -10.15 -2.03 18.14
N ILE A 92 -10.25 -1.77 16.85
CA ILE A 92 -9.14 -1.45 15.96
C ILE A 92 -9.41 -0.05 15.39
N ASN A 93 -8.72 0.95 15.94
CA ASN A 93 -8.88 2.36 15.58
C ASN A 93 -7.82 2.75 14.54
N VAL A 94 -8.22 2.91 13.28
CA VAL A 94 -7.32 3.33 12.21
C VAL A 94 -7.19 4.85 12.24
N ILE A 95 -6.07 5.33 12.75
CA ILE A 95 -5.78 6.76 12.95
C ILE A 95 -5.20 7.37 11.67
N ASP A 96 -4.33 6.63 10.97
CA ASP A 96 -3.76 7.05 9.68
C ASP A 96 -3.61 5.84 8.75
N ALA A 97 -3.93 6.03 7.47
CA ALA A 97 -3.69 5.10 6.38
C ALA A 97 -3.50 5.89 5.08
N SER A 98 -2.54 6.80 5.10
CA SER A 98 -2.31 7.76 4.03
C SER A 98 -1.25 7.29 3.03
N VAL A 99 -1.38 7.80 1.81
CA VAL A 99 -0.31 7.79 0.79
C VAL A 99 -0.01 9.21 0.38
N LYS A 100 1.28 9.57 0.38
CA LYS A 100 1.77 10.86 -0.08
C LYS A 100 2.65 10.69 -1.31
N LYS A 101 2.63 11.71 -2.18
CA LYS A 101 3.50 11.85 -3.33
C LYS A 101 4.15 13.22 -3.30
N THR A 102 5.46 13.28 -3.24
CA THR A 102 6.22 14.54 -3.17
C THR A 102 7.28 14.55 -4.25
N GLU A 103 7.46 15.68 -4.93
CA GLU A 103 8.57 15.86 -5.85
C GLU A 103 9.83 16.23 -5.08
N ILE A 104 10.91 15.48 -5.29
CA ILE A 104 12.21 15.68 -4.63
C ILE A 104 13.33 15.80 -5.66
N PRO A 105 14.46 16.47 -5.32
CA PRO A 105 15.65 16.50 -6.17
C PRO A 105 16.22 15.09 -6.37
N ASN A 106 16.61 14.76 -7.60
CA ASN A 106 17.38 13.55 -7.91
C ASN A 106 18.88 13.86 -7.76
N ILE A 107 19.41 13.63 -6.57
CA ILE A 107 20.79 14.02 -6.19
C ILE A 107 21.83 13.29 -7.05
N ASP A 108 21.57 12.04 -7.43
CA ASP A 108 22.50 11.20 -8.20
C ASP A 108 22.35 11.37 -9.72
N SER A 109 21.53 12.35 -10.18
CA SER A 109 21.22 12.52 -11.59
C SER A 109 22.41 13.01 -12.40
N LYS A 110 22.73 12.30 -13.50
CA LYS A 110 23.73 12.75 -14.51
C LYS A 110 23.18 13.90 -15.36
N LYS A 111 24.06 14.46 -16.21
CA LYS A 111 23.77 15.69 -16.99
C LYS A 111 22.49 15.62 -17.82
N TYR A 112 22.12 14.44 -18.32
CA TYR A 112 20.97 14.23 -19.23
C TYR A 112 19.83 13.43 -18.58
N GLU A 113 19.90 13.18 -17.25
CA GLU A 113 18.87 12.46 -16.51
C GLU A 113 17.90 13.43 -15.83
N GLU A 114 16.76 12.91 -15.38
CA GLU A 114 15.75 13.66 -14.65
C GLU A 114 16.34 14.32 -13.40
N LYS A 115 16.13 15.62 -13.25
CA LYS A 115 16.65 16.41 -12.12
C LYS A 115 15.78 16.29 -10.86
N THR A 116 14.54 15.85 -11.03
CA THR A 116 13.62 15.60 -9.96
C THR A 116 12.92 14.26 -10.17
N ILE A 117 12.57 13.59 -9.10
CA ILE A 117 11.86 12.31 -9.04
C ILE A 117 10.68 12.44 -8.09
N PHE A 118 9.76 11.48 -8.12
CA PHE A 118 8.70 11.39 -7.12
C PHE A 118 9.09 10.46 -5.98
N LEU A 119 8.90 10.95 -4.76
CA LEU A 119 8.92 10.16 -3.52
C LEU A 119 7.48 9.82 -3.16
N TYR A 120 7.22 8.53 -2.93
CA TYR A 120 5.96 8.02 -2.39
C TYR A 120 6.20 7.54 -0.96
N GLU A 121 5.25 7.86 -0.08
CA GLU A 121 5.28 7.47 1.33
C GLU A 121 3.92 6.89 1.69
N VAL A 122 3.88 5.70 2.28
CA VAL A 122 2.69 5.12 2.89
C VAL A 122 2.87 5.06 4.40
N ASN A 123 1.83 5.39 5.14
CA ASN A 123 1.81 5.28 6.59
C ASN A 123 0.56 4.56 7.07
N TYR A 124 0.74 3.64 8.05
CA TYR A 124 -0.31 3.06 8.85
C TYR A 124 -0.06 3.40 10.31
N LEU A 125 -1.04 4.02 10.98
CA LEU A 125 -1.04 4.27 12.41
C LEU A 125 -2.37 3.76 12.97
N VAL A 126 -2.31 2.76 13.86
CA VAL A 126 -3.49 2.07 14.37
C VAL A 126 -3.37 1.86 15.87
N GLU A 127 -4.42 2.19 16.61
CA GLU A 127 -4.58 1.83 18.02
C GLU A 127 -5.42 0.55 18.13
N PHE A 128 -4.93 -0.40 18.90
CA PHE A 128 -5.65 -1.61 19.31
C PHE A 128 -6.08 -1.46 20.75
N VAL A 129 -7.36 -1.71 21.02
CA VAL A 129 -7.94 -1.53 22.36
C VAL A 129 -8.77 -2.74 22.73
N ILE A 130 -8.69 -3.17 23.98
CA ILE A 130 -9.62 -4.13 24.58
C ILE A 130 -10.42 -3.42 25.66
N TYR A 131 -11.72 -3.60 25.59
CA TYR A 131 -12.68 -3.15 26.58
C TYR A 131 -13.38 -4.35 27.22
N ASP A 132 -13.78 -4.19 28.47
CA ASP A 132 -14.70 -5.13 29.10
C ASP A 132 -16.17 -4.92 28.67
N ASP A 133 -17.06 -5.77 29.15
CA ASP A 133 -18.49 -5.70 28.85
C ASP A 133 -19.17 -4.42 29.38
N SER A 134 -18.51 -3.67 30.28
CA SER A 134 -18.93 -2.37 30.80
C SER A 134 -18.34 -1.19 30.06
N ASN A 135 -17.66 -1.42 28.93
CA ASN A 135 -16.91 -0.43 28.15
C ASN A 135 -15.73 0.21 28.91
N PHE A 136 -15.16 -0.49 29.87
CA PHE A 136 -13.94 -0.03 30.53
C PHE A 136 -12.71 -0.51 29.74
N LYS A 137 -11.79 0.42 29.45
CA LYS A 137 -10.54 0.11 28.71
C LYS A 137 -9.63 -0.74 29.59
N LEU A 138 -9.40 -1.99 29.18
CA LEU A 138 -8.54 -2.94 29.89
C LEU A 138 -7.08 -2.84 29.43
N ALA A 139 -6.86 -2.70 28.14
CA ALA A 139 -5.54 -2.54 27.55
C ALA A 139 -5.61 -1.78 26.24
N SER A 140 -4.54 -1.08 25.88
CA SER A 140 -4.39 -0.51 24.54
C SER A 140 -2.93 -0.46 24.13
N THR A 141 -2.70 -0.48 22.81
CA THR A 141 -1.38 -0.27 22.22
C THR A 141 -1.52 0.38 20.86
N ILE A 142 -0.46 1.10 20.43
CA ILE A 142 -0.41 1.75 19.12
C ILE A 142 0.68 1.09 18.30
N VAL A 143 0.36 0.82 17.04
CA VAL A 143 1.29 0.28 16.06
C VAL A 143 1.39 1.25 14.89
N GLU A 144 2.61 1.55 14.50
CA GLU A 144 2.91 2.36 13.32
C GLU A 144 3.85 1.61 12.39
N ALA A 145 3.57 1.68 11.09
CA ALA A 145 4.49 1.25 10.04
C ALA A 145 4.46 2.26 8.91
N ASN A 146 5.62 2.59 8.40
CA ASN A 146 5.77 3.44 7.23
C ASN A 146 6.74 2.81 6.22
N ARG A 147 6.56 3.19 4.96
CA ARG A 147 7.45 2.78 3.88
C ARG A 147 7.51 3.85 2.82
N THR A 148 8.68 4.00 2.22
CA THR A 148 8.90 4.95 1.14
C THR A 148 9.45 4.24 -0.10
N THR A 149 9.19 4.80 -1.27
CA THR A 149 9.79 4.41 -2.54
C THR A 149 9.87 5.61 -3.48
N THR A 150 10.68 5.51 -4.52
CA THR A 150 10.81 6.58 -5.51
C THR A 150 10.53 6.07 -6.90
N SER A 151 10.11 6.97 -7.79
CA SER A 151 10.01 6.70 -9.22
C SER A 151 10.49 7.87 -10.07
N GLY A 152 10.87 7.59 -11.31
CA GLY A 152 11.04 8.62 -12.34
C GLY A 152 9.71 9.32 -12.62
N LYS A 153 9.78 10.53 -13.21
CA LYS A 153 8.59 11.33 -13.56
C LYS A 153 7.88 10.84 -14.82
N TYR A 154 8.61 10.20 -15.72
CA TYR A 154 8.14 9.84 -17.07
C TYR A 154 7.91 8.33 -17.23
N ILE A 155 7.63 7.64 -16.14
CA ILE A 155 7.18 6.25 -16.20
C ILE A 155 5.68 6.17 -16.53
N SER A 156 5.22 5.04 -17.02
CA SER A 156 3.81 4.84 -17.35
C SER A 156 2.92 4.85 -16.09
N LEU A 157 1.64 5.18 -16.25
CA LEU A 157 0.68 5.15 -15.15
C LEU A 157 0.57 3.76 -14.52
N ILE A 158 0.61 2.70 -15.32
CA ILE A 158 0.57 1.30 -14.86
C ILE A 158 1.79 0.98 -13.97
N GLU A 159 2.97 1.49 -14.33
CA GLU A 159 4.17 1.34 -13.49
C GLU A 159 4.05 2.09 -12.17
N VAL A 160 3.48 3.30 -12.19
CA VAL A 160 3.21 4.09 -10.97
C VAL A 160 2.27 3.34 -10.04
N GLU A 161 1.14 2.85 -10.55
CA GLU A 161 0.17 2.07 -9.78
C GLU A 161 0.82 0.83 -9.16
N ARG A 162 1.58 0.09 -9.95
CA ARG A 162 2.30 -1.10 -9.46
C ARG A 162 3.31 -0.78 -8.36
N ILE A 163 4.06 0.32 -8.49
CA ILE A 163 5.02 0.76 -7.46
C ILE A 163 4.28 1.10 -6.16
N ILE A 164 3.14 1.78 -6.26
CA ILE A 164 2.33 2.15 -5.10
C ILE A 164 1.72 0.91 -4.44
N ASP A 165 1.13 0.01 -5.21
CA ASP A 165 0.56 -1.24 -4.69
C ASP A 165 1.61 -2.13 -4.01
N ASP A 166 2.80 -2.29 -4.61
CA ASP A 166 3.92 -3.02 -4.00
C ASP A 166 4.38 -2.39 -2.68
N MET A 167 4.45 -1.05 -2.64
CA MET A 167 4.80 -0.31 -1.45
C MET A 167 3.75 -0.51 -0.33
N ILE A 168 2.45 -0.41 -0.66
CA ILE A 168 1.35 -0.62 0.28
C ILE A 168 1.37 -2.07 0.80
N TYR A 169 1.54 -3.06 -0.09
CA TYR A 169 1.63 -4.47 0.28
C TYR A 169 2.76 -4.73 1.28
N LYS A 170 3.96 -4.24 0.98
CA LYS A 170 5.14 -4.40 1.84
C LYS A 170 4.97 -3.68 3.18
N CYS A 171 4.39 -2.47 3.17
CA CYS A 171 4.13 -1.72 4.39
C CYS A 171 3.10 -2.44 5.28
N LEU A 172 2.01 -2.94 4.70
CA LEU A 172 1.00 -3.70 5.44
C LEU A 172 1.57 -5.00 6.01
N LYS A 173 2.50 -5.64 5.30
CA LYS A 173 3.20 -6.84 5.79
C LYS A 173 4.10 -6.52 6.98
N ASP A 174 4.87 -5.44 6.92
CA ASP A 174 5.68 -4.95 8.04
C ASP A 174 4.79 -4.58 9.23
N PHE A 175 3.69 -3.88 8.97
CA PHE A 175 2.67 -3.54 9.96
C PHE A 175 2.10 -4.79 10.65
N SER A 176 1.71 -5.80 9.87
CA SER A 176 1.14 -7.06 10.38
C SER A 176 2.10 -7.79 11.32
N ASN A 177 3.39 -7.85 10.98
CA ASN A 177 4.41 -8.48 11.82
C ASN A 177 4.62 -7.68 13.12
N LYS A 178 4.76 -6.37 13.00
CA LYS A 178 4.93 -5.46 14.13
C LYS A 178 3.70 -5.44 15.05
N ALA A 179 2.50 -5.50 14.47
CA ALA A 179 1.25 -5.56 15.22
C ALA A 179 1.20 -6.83 16.10
N LYS A 180 1.55 -7.99 15.54
CA LYS A 180 1.62 -9.23 16.34
C LYS A 180 2.58 -9.08 17.51
N GLU A 181 3.82 -8.64 17.26
CA GLU A 181 4.85 -8.47 18.30
C GLU A 181 4.37 -7.52 19.41
N ILE A 182 3.92 -6.32 19.04
CA ILE A 182 3.51 -5.30 20.01
C ILE A 182 2.25 -5.73 20.81
N ILE A 183 1.28 -6.36 20.13
CA ILE A 183 0.09 -6.89 20.83
C ILE A 183 0.51 -8.01 21.78
N GLN A 184 1.44 -8.90 21.40
CA GLN A 184 1.97 -9.93 22.30
C GLN A 184 2.69 -9.32 23.51
N ASP A 185 3.43 -8.26 23.34
CA ASP A 185 4.19 -7.64 24.45
C ASP A 185 3.30 -6.88 25.42
N HIS A 186 2.28 -6.18 24.94
CA HIS A 186 1.48 -5.28 25.75
C HIS A 186 0.09 -5.81 26.12
N MET A 187 -0.41 -6.82 25.41
CA MET A 187 -1.76 -7.38 25.57
C MET A 187 -1.75 -8.91 25.67
N ASN A 188 -0.64 -9.51 26.13
CA ASN A 188 -0.41 -10.97 26.13
C ASN A 188 -1.52 -11.77 26.81
N GLN A 189 -2.13 -11.25 27.88
CA GLN A 189 -3.25 -11.92 28.58
C GLN A 189 -4.53 -12.04 27.75
N TYR A 190 -4.61 -11.36 26.62
CA TYR A 190 -5.76 -11.36 25.71
C TYR A 190 -5.47 -12.05 24.36
N ILE A 191 -4.30 -12.69 24.23
CA ILE A 191 -3.93 -13.46 23.02
C ILE A 191 -4.12 -14.95 23.28
N LEU A 192 -4.54 -15.67 22.23
CA LEU A 192 -4.75 -17.12 22.23
C LEU A 192 -3.68 -17.83 21.41
#